data_99ec0db43edd00123279fe08b8cd0ed9
#
_entry.id   99ec0db43edd00123279fe08b8cd0ed9
#
_cell.length_a   1.000
_cell.length_b   1.000
_cell.length_c   1.000
_cell.angle_alpha   90.00
_cell.angle_beta   90.00
_cell.angle_gamma   90.00
#
_symmetry.space_group_name_H-M   'P 1'
#
loop_
_entity.id
_entity.type
_entity.pdbx_description
1 polymer ?
#
loop_
_entity_poly.entity_id
_entity_poly.type
_entity_poly.pdbx_seq_one_letter_code
_entity_poly.pdbx_strand_id
1 'polypeptide(L)'
;MWPRLALIAFFLTTLFSCTSHSMDDVMEPLIIEPELVTYQEIKFVFENICTECHSNPPQNGAPMPLVTFENARDAVLTRGLLDRISREEGSSGLMPLGGPRLPQGTIDLMVQWNEDGLLEN
;
A
#
# COMPACT_ATOMS: atom_id res chain seq x y z
N MET A 1 -6.60 -76.19 -11.94
CA MET A 1 -7.60 -75.11 -11.86
C MET A 1 -7.37 -74.09 -10.75
N TRP A 2 -6.26 -74.16 -10.00
CA TRP A 2 -6.04 -73.28 -8.86
C TRP A 2 -5.05 -72.08 -9.05
N PRO A 3 -4.28 -71.94 -10.11
CA PRO A 3 -3.38 -70.79 -10.24
C PRO A 3 -4.05 -69.47 -10.70
N ARG A 4 -5.26 -69.53 -11.25
CA ARG A 4 -5.97 -68.33 -11.75
C ARG A 4 -6.68 -67.53 -10.67
N LEU A 5 -7.07 -68.18 -9.57
CA LEU A 5 -7.73 -67.51 -8.40
C LEU A 5 -6.74 -66.78 -7.51
N ALA A 6 -5.48 -67.27 -7.41
CA ALA A 6 -4.43 -66.61 -6.62
C ALA A 6 -3.93 -65.30 -7.22
N LEU A 7 -3.94 -65.17 -8.55
CA LEU A 7 -3.55 -63.95 -9.28
C LEU A 7 -4.60 -62.84 -9.16
N ILE A 8 -5.85 -63.18 -9.06
CA ILE A 8 -6.94 -62.20 -8.89
C ILE A 8 -6.94 -61.62 -7.47
N ALA A 9 -6.61 -62.43 -6.47
CA ALA A 9 -6.55 -61.96 -5.09
C ALA A 9 -5.35 -60.99 -4.84
N PHE A 10 -4.24 -61.20 -5.58
CA PHE A 10 -3.07 -60.32 -5.45
C PHE A 10 -3.26 -58.95 -6.12
N PHE A 11 -4.11 -58.88 -7.17
CA PHE A 11 -4.34 -57.62 -7.87
C PHE A 11 -5.35 -56.67 -7.17
N LEU A 12 -6.16 -57.21 -6.22
CA LEU A 12 -7.16 -56.44 -5.51
C LEU A 12 -6.63 -55.72 -4.28
N THR A 13 -5.41 -56.01 -3.83
CA THR A 13 -4.84 -55.41 -2.59
C THR A 13 -3.98 -54.17 -2.84
N THR A 14 -3.76 -53.77 -4.09
CA THR A 14 -2.88 -52.61 -4.41
C THR A 14 -3.62 -51.28 -4.63
N LEU A 15 -4.93 -51.22 -4.44
CA LEU A 15 -5.72 -50.01 -4.72
C LEU A 15 -6.14 -49.20 -3.49
N PHE A 16 -5.63 -49.50 -2.31
CA PHE A 16 -5.88 -48.71 -1.09
C PHE A 16 -4.63 -47.97 -0.63
N SER A 17 -4.07 -47.13 -1.50
CA SER A 17 -3.15 -46.10 -1.06
C SER A 17 -3.74 -44.74 -1.40
N CYS A 18 -4.85 -44.38 -0.73
CA CYS A 18 -5.23 -43.01 -0.57
C CYS A 18 -4.40 -42.44 0.58
N THR A 19 -3.28 -41.82 0.27
CA THR A 19 -2.66 -40.86 1.18
C THR A 19 -3.60 -39.66 1.25
N SER A 20 -4.43 -39.61 2.29
CA SER A 20 -5.08 -38.38 2.69
C SER A 20 -3.99 -37.44 3.16
N HIS A 21 -3.54 -36.53 2.28
CA HIS A 21 -2.88 -35.33 2.71
C HIS A 21 -3.96 -34.53 3.45
N SER A 22 -3.89 -34.55 4.77
CA SER A 22 -4.69 -33.68 5.58
C SER A 22 -4.30 -32.24 5.25
N MET A 23 -5.27 -31.41 4.89
CA MET A 23 -5.06 -29.98 4.60
C MET A 23 -4.71 -29.18 5.86
N ASP A 24 -4.52 -29.85 6.99
CA ASP A 24 -4.17 -29.22 8.26
C ASP A 24 -2.70 -28.81 8.37
N ASP A 25 -1.84 -29.30 7.46
CA ASP A 25 -0.40 -28.99 7.49
C ASP A 25 0.02 -27.74 6.68
N VAL A 26 -0.92 -27.00 6.06
CA VAL A 26 -0.62 -25.84 5.20
C VAL A 26 -1.22 -24.54 5.71
N MET A 27 -1.81 -24.55 6.90
CA MET A 27 -2.19 -23.31 7.56
C MET A 27 -1.10 -22.87 8.55
N GLU A 28 0.09 -22.55 8.05
CA GLU A 28 0.84 -21.50 8.71
C GLU A 28 -0.03 -20.24 8.65
N PRO A 29 -0.36 -19.60 9.80
CA PRO A 29 -1.05 -18.33 9.73
C PRO A 29 -0.17 -17.40 8.91
N LEU A 30 -0.66 -17.01 7.72
CA LEU A 30 -0.08 -15.90 6.99
C LEU A 30 -0.20 -14.71 7.94
N ILE A 31 0.86 -14.44 8.68
CA ILE A 31 1.03 -13.17 9.37
C ILE A 31 1.18 -12.17 8.23
N ILE A 32 0.05 -11.62 7.77
CA ILE A 32 0.05 -10.45 6.90
C ILE A 32 0.50 -9.33 7.83
N GLU A 33 1.80 -9.08 7.86
CA GLU A 33 2.30 -7.86 8.46
C GLU A 33 1.66 -6.70 7.70
N PRO A 34 1.07 -5.71 8.38
CA PRO A 34 0.53 -4.55 7.69
C PRO A 34 1.66 -3.90 6.88
N GLU A 35 1.45 -3.78 5.58
CA GLU A 35 2.39 -3.07 4.72
C GLU A 35 2.33 -1.58 5.09
N LEU A 36 3.41 -1.10 5.70
CA LEU A 36 3.51 0.30 6.12
C LEU A 36 3.73 1.18 4.90
N VAL A 37 3.04 2.31 4.86
CA VAL A 37 3.22 3.30 3.80
C VAL A 37 4.49 4.10 4.06
N THR A 38 5.35 4.18 3.07
CA THR A 38 6.58 4.97 3.11
C THR A 38 6.51 6.16 2.16
N TYR A 39 7.46 7.06 2.24
CA TYR A 39 7.55 8.19 1.32
C TYR A 39 7.67 7.72 -0.14
N GLN A 40 8.26 6.56 -0.38
CA GLN A 40 8.44 6.04 -1.74
C GLN A 40 7.09 5.78 -2.44
N GLU A 41 6.07 5.29 -1.70
CA GLU A 41 4.74 5.06 -2.25
C GLU A 41 3.97 6.35 -2.55
N ILE A 42 4.28 7.46 -1.87
CA ILE A 42 3.57 8.73 -2.04
C ILE A 42 4.38 9.80 -2.79
N LYS A 43 5.65 9.55 -3.04
CA LYS A 43 6.58 10.47 -3.69
C LYS A 43 6.05 11.03 -5.01
N PHE A 44 5.35 10.19 -5.78
CA PHE A 44 4.76 10.59 -7.06
C PHE A 44 3.77 11.77 -6.93
N VAL A 45 3.07 11.91 -5.79
CA VAL A 45 2.15 13.02 -5.53
C VAL A 45 2.92 14.33 -5.44
N PHE A 46 4.01 14.31 -4.70
CA PHE A 46 4.88 15.49 -4.57
C PHE A 46 5.51 15.85 -5.91
N GLU A 47 6.11 14.90 -6.60
CA GLU A 47 6.85 15.14 -7.86
C GLU A 47 5.97 15.59 -9.02
N ASN A 48 4.73 15.10 -9.11
CA ASN A 48 3.88 15.39 -10.27
C ASN A 48 2.80 16.45 -10.00
N ILE A 49 2.54 16.78 -8.73
CA ILE A 49 1.45 17.70 -8.39
C ILE A 49 1.97 18.85 -7.53
N CYS A 50 2.59 18.55 -6.39
CA CYS A 50 2.95 19.59 -5.42
C CYS A 50 4.08 20.48 -5.93
N THR A 51 5.10 19.91 -6.55
CA THR A 51 6.28 20.64 -7.04
C THR A 51 6.00 21.57 -8.22
N GLU A 52 4.81 21.53 -8.81
CA GLU A 52 4.40 22.53 -9.81
C GLU A 52 4.48 23.96 -9.22
N CYS A 53 4.11 24.12 -7.95
CA CYS A 53 4.23 25.37 -7.22
C CYS A 53 5.31 25.33 -6.13
N HIS A 54 5.40 24.20 -5.40
CA HIS A 54 6.32 23.97 -4.30
C HIS A 54 7.69 23.44 -4.78
N SER A 55 8.19 23.95 -5.90
CA SER A 55 9.54 23.69 -6.42
C SER A 55 10.64 24.32 -5.56
N ASN A 56 11.90 24.16 -5.95
CA ASN A 56 13.01 24.84 -5.33
C ASN A 56 13.79 25.67 -6.37
N PRO A 57 13.70 27.01 -6.34
CA PRO A 57 12.88 27.83 -5.42
C PRO A 57 11.38 27.69 -5.67
N PRO A 58 10.52 27.92 -4.64
CA PRO A 58 9.08 27.88 -4.79
C PRO A 58 8.56 28.92 -5.78
N GLN A 59 7.46 28.61 -6.48
CA GLN A 59 6.82 29.43 -7.48
C GLN A 59 5.36 29.74 -7.11
N ASN A 60 4.70 30.58 -7.90
CA ASN A 60 3.28 30.89 -7.77
C ASN A 60 2.83 31.27 -6.35
N GLY A 61 3.73 31.86 -5.54
CA GLY A 61 3.43 32.28 -4.17
C GLY A 61 3.45 31.13 -3.14
N ALA A 62 3.92 29.94 -3.51
CA ALA A 62 4.09 28.86 -2.55
C ALA A 62 5.13 29.24 -1.48
N PRO A 63 4.84 29.01 -0.18
CA PRO A 63 5.68 29.51 0.90
C PRO A 63 6.89 28.62 1.22
N MET A 64 6.96 27.40 0.70
CA MET A 64 8.05 26.45 0.94
C MET A 64 8.18 25.44 -0.19
N PRO A 65 9.35 24.83 -0.39
CA PRO A 65 9.50 23.71 -1.32
C PRO A 65 8.92 22.41 -0.76
N LEU A 66 8.57 21.47 -1.65
CA LEU A 66 8.13 20.11 -1.34
C LEU A 66 8.87 19.10 -2.24
N VAL A 67 10.18 19.26 -2.39
CA VAL A 67 11.00 18.51 -3.35
C VAL A 67 11.76 17.33 -2.74
N THR A 68 11.83 17.25 -1.42
CA THR A 68 12.53 16.18 -0.70
C THR A 68 11.63 15.54 0.36
N PHE A 69 12.04 14.37 0.83
CA PHE A 69 11.39 13.70 1.96
C PHE A 69 11.28 14.63 3.18
N GLU A 70 12.37 15.31 3.55
CA GLU A 70 12.39 16.22 4.70
C GLU A 70 11.41 17.37 4.53
N ASN A 71 11.30 17.93 3.33
CA ASN A 71 10.31 18.98 3.03
C ASN A 71 8.87 18.48 3.19
N ALA A 72 8.58 17.29 2.68
CA ALA A 72 7.27 16.66 2.77
C ALA A 72 6.92 16.35 4.23
N ARG A 73 7.85 15.76 4.96
CA ARG A 73 7.70 15.43 6.39
C ARG A 73 7.47 16.70 7.23
N ASP A 74 8.27 17.74 7.04
CA ASP A 74 8.09 19.03 7.73
C ASP A 74 6.71 19.63 7.42
N ALA A 75 6.26 19.56 6.18
CA ALA A 75 4.97 20.08 5.78
C ALA A 75 3.79 19.36 6.47
N VAL A 76 3.88 18.06 6.69
CA VAL A 76 2.90 17.32 7.48
C VAL A 76 2.93 17.77 8.94
N LEU A 77 4.12 17.82 9.54
CA LEU A 77 4.29 18.08 10.97
C LEU A 77 4.01 19.54 11.36
N THR A 78 4.36 20.51 10.52
CA THR A 78 4.42 21.93 10.93
C THR A 78 3.59 22.87 10.05
N ARG A 79 3.16 22.45 8.83
CA ARG A 79 2.51 23.30 7.85
C ARG A 79 1.06 22.93 7.56
N GLY A 80 0.53 21.90 8.21
CA GLY A 80 -0.85 21.45 8.05
C GLY A 80 -1.15 20.87 6.67
N LEU A 81 -0.19 20.19 6.05
CA LEU A 81 -0.33 19.64 4.71
C LEU A 81 -1.57 18.76 4.59
N LEU A 82 -1.78 17.82 5.53
CA LEU A 82 -2.92 16.90 5.48
C LEU A 82 -4.27 17.63 5.57
N ASP A 83 -4.38 18.65 6.42
CA ASP A 83 -5.58 19.48 6.47
C ASP A 83 -5.85 20.15 5.12
N ARG A 84 -4.80 20.70 4.48
CA ARG A 84 -4.94 21.40 3.21
C ARG A 84 -5.41 20.51 2.07
N ILE A 85 -4.87 19.30 1.94
CA ILE A 85 -5.26 18.39 0.87
C ILE A 85 -6.60 17.70 1.13
N SER A 86 -7.04 17.62 2.38
CA SER A 86 -8.31 16.99 2.76
C SER A 86 -9.53 17.90 2.65
N ARG A 87 -9.35 19.19 2.41
CA ARG A 87 -10.46 20.13 2.30
C ARG A 87 -11.36 19.81 1.13
N GLU A 88 -12.62 20.24 1.23
CA GLU A 88 -13.60 20.07 0.17
C GLU A 88 -13.25 20.91 -1.06
N GLU A 89 -13.67 20.42 -2.24
CA GLU A 89 -13.49 21.14 -3.51
C GLU A 89 -14.06 22.56 -3.43
N GLY A 90 -13.27 23.53 -3.87
CA GLY A 90 -13.63 24.95 -3.83
C GLY A 90 -13.47 25.63 -2.47
N SER A 91 -13.07 24.91 -1.42
CA SER A 91 -12.82 25.51 -0.10
C SER A 91 -11.56 26.37 -0.09
N SER A 92 -11.60 27.47 0.69
CA SER A 92 -10.43 28.31 0.88
C SER A 92 -9.28 27.51 1.49
N GLY A 93 -8.10 27.62 0.90
CA GLY A 93 -6.89 26.96 1.36
C GLY A 93 -6.80 25.46 1.02
N LEU A 94 -7.70 24.95 0.16
CA LEU A 94 -7.50 23.66 -0.47
C LEU A 94 -6.19 23.65 -1.26
N MET A 95 -5.49 22.52 -1.21
CA MET A 95 -4.33 22.23 -2.07
C MET A 95 -4.60 20.95 -2.87
N PRO A 96 -4.22 20.91 -4.17
CA PRO A 96 -3.58 21.97 -4.97
C PRO A 96 -4.43 23.25 -5.07
N LEU A 97 -3.77 24.40 -5.04
CA LEU A 97 -4.46 25.69 -5.11
C LEU A 97 -5.17 25.84 -6.47
N GLY A 98 -6.49 26.09 -6.42
CA GLY A 98 -7.31 26.16 -7.62
C GLY A 98 -7.85 24.83 -8.10
N GLY A 99 -7.55 23.75 -7.41
CA GLY A 99 -8.03 22.39 -7.72
C GLY A 99 -7.45 21.77 -9.00
N PRO A 100 -7.92 20.60 -9.38
CA PRO A 100 -8.91 19.82 -8.65
C PRO A 100 -8.37 19.23 -7.34
N ARG A 101 -9.28 18.92 -6.40
CA ARG A 101 -8.95 18.19 -5.18
C ARG A 101 -8.33 16.84 -5.53
N LEU A 102 -7.35 16.40 -4.75
CA LEU A 102 -6.76 15.08 -4.92
C LEU A 102 -7.82 13.97 -4.79
N PRO A 103 -7.69 12.86 -5.54
CA PRO A 103 -8.52 11.68 -5.33
C PRO A 103 -8.49 11.23 -3.87
N GLN A 104 -9.63 10.78 -3.34
CA GLN A 104 -9.72 10.39 -1.93
C GLN A 104 -8.69 9.31 -1.58
N GLY A 105 -8.50 8.29 -2.42
CA GLY A 105 -7.49 7.26 -2.17
C GLY A 105 -6.05 7.78 -2.06
N THR A 106 -5.73 8.86 -2.78
CA THR A 106 -4.42 9.52 -2.64
C THR A 106 -4.31 10.24 -1.30
N ILE A 107 -5.36 10.90 -0.87
CA ILE A 107 -5.42 11.55 0.45
C ILE A 107 -5.28 10.51 1.56
N ASP A 108 -6.04 9.41 1.46
CA ASP A 108 -6.01 8.33 2.44
C ASP A 108 -4.60 7.72 2.56
N LEU A 109 -3.91 7.53 1.44
CA LEU A 109 -2.54 7.03 1.42
C LEU A 109 -1.56 7.99 2.13
N MET A 110 -1.72 9.30 1.94
CA MET A 110 -0.90 10.30 2.61
C MET A 110 -1.21 10.40 4.12
N VAL A 111 -2.47 10.19 4.51
CA VAL A 111 -2.87 10.09 5.92
C VAL A 111 -2.25 8.84 6.55
N GLN A 112 -2.33 7.69 5.86
CA GLN A 112 -1.72 6.45 6.32
C GLN A 112 -0.20 6.60 6.50
N TRP A 113 0.50 7.24 5.58
CA TRP A 113 1.93 7.54 5.73
C TRP A 113 2.24 8.30 7.03
N ASN A 114 1.40 9.25 7.41
CA ASN A 114 1.55 9.96 8.69
C ASN A 114 1.28 9.05 9.89
N GLU A 115 0.25 8.19 9.81
CA GLU A 115 -0.10 7.24 10.88
C GLU A 115 1.00 6.18 11.06
N ASP A 116 1.66 5.77 9.99
CA ASP A 116 2.78 4.83 9.98
C ASP A 116 4.13 5.46 10.44
N GLY A 117 4.12 6.75 10.77
CA GLY A 117 5.26 7.44 11.38
C GLY A 117 6.15 8.20 10.41
N LEU A 118 5.65 8.55 9.21
CA LEU A 118 6.36 9.33 8.20
C LEU A 118 7.69 8.67 7.79
N LEU A 119 7.63 7.38 7.50
CA LEU A 119 8.78 6.58 7.08
C LEU A 119 9.31 7.04 5.72
N GLU A 120 10.62 7.00 5.51
CA GLU A 120 11.24 7.33 4.24
C GLU A 120 11.25 6.13 3.27
N ASN A 121 11.62 4.93 3.80
CA ASN A 121 11.75 3.66 3.08
C ASN A 121 11.10 2.54 3.88
#